data_2dc561c85aa2d3efec4bd17ede2bab6a
#
_entry.id   2dc561c85aa2d3efec4bd17ede2bab6a
#
_cell.length_a   1.000
_cell.length_b   1.000
_cell.length_c   1.000
_cell.angle_alpha   90.00
_cell.angle_beta   90.00
_cell.angle_gamma   90.00
#
_symmetry.space_group_name_H-M   'P 1'
#
loop_
_entity.id
_entity.type
_entity.pdbx_description
1 polymer ?
#
loop_
_entity_poly.entity_id
_entity_poly.type
_entity_poly.pdbx_seq_one_letter_code
_entity_poly.pdbx_strand_id
1 'polypeptide(L)'
;QYEYRKNFILRLLAEADIPLDFDAVIARGGLLKPTPGGVYAINEQMKHDLLNARMEHACNLGALIADEIARECHCPAYIADPEVVDELQPAARLTGIPEIERISIFHALNSKAVSRKYAASIGKHYEELNLIVVHLGGGISVGAHCKGRVIDVNNALNGEGPFSPERAGTIPADQLAELCFSGKYTLKQIKKMLNGKGGLTAHLGMNDVVTIARKASEGEEPYKGVLDA
;
A
#
# COMPACT_ATOMS: atom_id res chain seq x y z
N GLN A 1 17.11 -8.66 -5.34
CA GLN A 1 16.22 -7.53 -5.71
C GLN A 1 16.72 -6.17 -5.20
N TYR A 2 17.35 -6.12 -4.02
CA TYR A 2 17.87 -4.89 -3.42
C TYR A 2 18.88 -4.18 -4.35
N GLU A 3 20.02 -4.81 -4.61
CA GLU A 3 21.08 -4.29 -5.49
C GLU A 3 20.57 -3.92 -6.89
N TYR A 4 19.71 -4.77 -7.46
CA TYR A 4 19.10 -4.47 -8.76
C TYR A 4 18.33 -3.17 -8.77
N ARG A 5 17.48 -2.92 -7.75
CA ARG A 5 16.66 -1.71 -7.65
C ARG A 5 17.51 -0.47 -7.39
N LYS A 6 18.48 -0.57 -6.48
CA LYS A 6 19.43 0.51 -6.21
C LYS A 6 20.20 0.90 -7.48
N ASN A 7 20.86 -0.09 -8.11
CA ASN A 7 21.65 0.15 -9.32
C ASN A 7 20.80 0.66 -10.49
N PHE A 8 19.54 0.24 -10.57
CA PHE A 8 18.60 0.75 -11.56
C PHE A 8 18.31 2.24 -11.35
N ILE A 9 18.09 2.68 -10.09
CA ILE A 9 17.89 4.11 -9.76
C ILE A 9 19.14 4.91 -10.11
N LEU A 10 20.31 4.48 -9.64
CA LEU A 10 21.59 5.18 -9.91
C LEU A 10 21.88 5.28 -11.42
N ARG A 11 21.59 4.24 -12.18
CA ARG A 11 21.72 4.26 -13.63
C ARG A 11 20.80 5.28 -14.28
N LEU A 12 19.51 5.32 -13.88
CA LEU A 12 18.55 6.29 -14.43
C LEU A 12 18.94 7.73 -14.10
N LEU A 13 19.50 7.99 -12.92
CA LEU A 13 20.02 9.31 -12.57
C LEU A 13 21.19 9.69 -13.48
N ALA A 14 22.12 8.77 -13.69
CA ALA A 14 23.25 9.00 -14.60
C ALA A 14 22.81 9.19 -16.07
N GLU A 15 21.86 8.39 -16.57
CA GLU A 15 21.31 8.53 -17.92
C GLU A 15 20.56 9.87 -18.12
N ALA A 16 20.03 10.45 -17.02
CA ALA A 16 19.36 11.75 -17.03
C ALA A 16 20.29 12.92 -16.71
N ASP A 17 21.59 12.70 -16.62
CA ASP A 17 22.59 13.71 -16.21
C ASP A 17 22.26 14.39 -14.87
N ILE A 18 21.62 13.67 -13.95
CA ILE A 18 21.31 14.16 -12.60
C ILE A 18 22.46 13.78 -11.65
N PRO A 19 23.20 14.77 -11.10
CA PRO A 19 24.30 14.50 -10.18
C PRO A 19 23.77 13.98 -8.84
N LEU A 20 24.60 13.19 -8.13
CA LEU A 20 24.31 12.73 -6.77
C LEU A 20 24.62 13.85 -5.73
N ASP A 21 23.97 14.99 -5.89
CA ASP A 21 24.08 16.17 -5.03
C ASP A 21 22.69 16.55 -4.54
N PHE A 22 22.22 15.82 -3.52
CA PHE A 22 20.88 15.97 -2.97
C PHE A 22 20.92 16.54 -1.55
N ASP A 23 19.96 17.41 -1.24
CA ASP A 23 19.75 17.91 0.12
C ASP A 23 19.18 16.83 1.06
N ALA A 24 18.44 15.88 0.53
CA ALA A 24 17.86 14.74 1.26
C ALA A 24 17.40 13.65 0.31
N VAL A 25 17.36 12.41 0.80
CA VAL A 25 16.71 11.28 0.11
C VAL A 25 15.49 10.83 0.91
N ILE A 26 14.32 10.80 0.26
CA ILE A 26 13.07 10.43 0.91
C ILE A 26 12.49 9.19 0.24
N ALA A 27 12.19 8.17 1.04
CA ALA A 27 11.55 6.94 0.61
C ALA A 27 10.14 6.81 1.16
N ARG A 28 9.41 5.88 0.57
CA ARG A 28 8.08 5.50 0.98
C ARG A 28 8.00 4.78 2.34
N GLY A 29 9.09 4.25 2.86
CA GLY A 29 9.13 3.46 4.10
C GLY A 29 9.03 1.98 3.82
N GLY A 30 8.14 1.29 4.50
CA GLY A 30 7.94 -0.16 4.43
C GLY A 30 7.03 -0.64 5.54
N LEU A 31 6.94 -1.96 5.74
CA LEU A 31 6.12 -2.59 6.78
C LEU A 31 6.84 -2.55 8.14
N LEU A 32 6.96 -1.37 8.69
CA LEU A 32 7.49 -1.09 10.03
C LEU A 32 6.44 -1.36 11.11
N LYS A 33 6.74 -0.97 12.34
CA LYS A 33 5.74 -0.90 13.41
C LYS A 33 4.71 0.21 13.10
N PRO A 34 3.45 0.05 13.54
CA PRO A 34 2.43 1.10 13.42
C PRO A 34 2.95 2.43 13.96
N THR A 35 2.75 3.52 13.19
CA THR A 35 3.23 4.85 13.55
C THR A 35 2.24 5.91 13.05
N PRO A 36 2.13 7.08 13.69
CA PRO A 36 1.37 8.21 13.15
C PRO A 36 1.88 8.63 11.76
N GLY A 37 1.05 9.36 11.00
CA GLY A 37 1.49 9.99 9.76
C GLY A 37 2.59 11.02 10.00
N GLY A 38 3.57 11.09 9.11
CA GLY A 38 4.69 12.04 9.23
C GLY A 38 5.91 11.65 8.42
N VAL A 39 6.97 12.44 8.60
CA VAL A 39 8.29 12.21 8.02
C VAL A 39 9.25 11.81 9.15
N TYR A 40 9.97 10.71 8.96
CA TYR A 40 10.85 10.13 9.96
C TYR A 40 12.24 9.93 9.40
N ALA A 41 13.27 10.37 10.13
CA ALA A 41 14.65 10.05 9.78
C ALA A 41 14.88 8.54 9.86
N ILE A 42 15.53 8.00 8.84
CA ILE A 42 15.89 6.58 8.82
C ILE A 42 16.98 6.32 9.86
N ASN A 43 16.78 5.29 10.67
CA ASN A 43 17.72 4.88 11.71
C ASN A 43 18.00 3.37 11.66
N GLU A 44 18.98 2.91 12.41
CA GLU A 44 19.40 1.51 12.44
C GLU A 44 18.28 0.56 12.88
N GLN A 45 17.42 1.00 13.83
CA GLN A 45 16.31 0.18 14.27
C GLN A 45 15.27 -0.04 13.15
N MET A 46 14.96 1.01 12.39
CA MET A 46 14.06 0.88 11.23
C MET A 46 14.63 -0.08 10.19
N LYS A 47 15.92 0.01 9.88
CA LYS A 47 16.58 -0.89 8.94
C LYS A 47 16.55 -2.35 9.44
N HIS A 48 16.84 -2.56 10.69
CA HIS A 48 16.75 -3.89 11.32
C HIS A 48 15.31 -4.44 11.25
N ASP A 49 14.30 -3.63 11.60
CA ASP A 49 12.90 -4.04 11.58
C ASP A 49 12.44 -4.40 10.15
N LEU A 50 12.88 -3.66 9.13
CA LEU A 50 12.54 -3.94 7.71
C LEU A 50 13.21 -5.21 7.19
N LEU A 51 14.44 -5.47 7.58
CA LEU A 51 15.17 -6.69 7.20
C LEU A 51 14.58 -7.95 7.86
N ASN A 52 13.97 -7.80 9.04
CA ASN A 52 13.36 -8.89 9.83
C ASN A 52 11.82 -8.83 9.81
N ALA A 53 11.21 -8.09 8.89
CA ALA A 53 9.77 -7.94 8.80
C ALA A 53 9.08 -9.28 8.58
N ARG A 54 7.94 -9.52 9.30
CA ARG A 54 7.15 -10.75 9.19
C ARG A 54 6.60 -11.01 7.78
N MET A 55 6.52 -9.96 6.96
CA MET A 55 6.01 -10.01 5.60
C MET A 55 7.05 -9.42 4.65
N GLU A 56 7.48 -10.23 3.69
CA GLU A 56 8.31 -9.77 2.59
C GLU A 56 7.47 -8.95 1.60
N HIS A 57 7.81 -7.68 1.47
CA HIS A 57 7.18 -6.79 0.49
C HIS A 57 8.24 -5.87 -0.12
N ALA A 58 8.04 -5.51 -1.39
CA ALA A 58 9.01 -4.67 -2.11
C ALA A 58 9.20 -3.29 -1.46
N CYS A 59 8.20 -2.75 -0.75
CA CYS A 59 8.30 -1.48 -0.05
C CYS A 59 9.34 -1.50 1.10
N ASN A 60 9.63 -2.67 1.69
CA ASN A 60 10.62 -2.79 2.75
C ASN A 60 12.03 -2.40 2.29
N LEU A 61 12.30 -2.45 0.99
CA LEU A 61 13.59 -2.06 0.41
C LEU A 61 13.74 -0.54 0.28
N GLY A 62 12.64 0.22 0.31
CA GLY A 62 12.66 1.67 0.06
C GLY A 62 13.57 2.43 1.01
N ALA A 63 13.39 2.25 2.32
CA ALA A 63 14.20 2.93 3.33
C ALA A 63 15.68 2.50 3.28
N LEU A 64 15.95 1.21 3.00
CA LEU A 64 17.32 0.70 2.89
C LEU A 64 18.06 1.33 1.70
N ILE A 65 17.39 1.42 0.54
CA ILE A 65 17.94 2.05 -0.66
C ILE A 65 18.15 3.55 -0.45
N ALA A 66 17.18 4.23 0.19
CA ALA A 66 17.31 5.65 0.47
C ALA A 66 18.48 5.96 1.42
N ASP A 67 18.67 5.16 2.46
CA ASP A 67 19.79 5.31 3.39
C ASP A 67 21.15 5.14 2.69
N GLU A 68 21.27 4.19 1.77
CA GLU A 68 22.52 3.96 1.04
C GLU A 68 22.82 5.09 0.05
N ILE A 69 21.83 5.52 -0.75
CA ILE A 69 22.00 6.65 -1.67
C ILE A 69 22.32 7.94 -0.89
N ALA A 70 21.63 8.19 0.23
CA ALA A 70 21.87 9.37 1.05
C ALA A 70 23.28 9.41 1.62
N ARG A 71 23.86 8.25 1.99
CA ARG A 71 25.28 8.18 2.42
C ARG A 71 26.24 8.54 1.29
N GLU A 72 25.97 8.09 0.06
CA GLU A 72 26.78 8.47 -1.10
C GLU A 72 26.70 9.97 -1.39
N CYS A 73 25.53 10.58 -1.14
CA CYS A 73 25.28 12.01 -1.32
C CYS A 73 25.68 12.87 -0.09
N HIS A 74 26.12 12.26 1.02
CA HIS A 74 26.39 12.93 2.28
C HIS A 74 25.21 13.75 2.83
N CYS A 75 23.97 13.31 2.61
CA CYS A 75 22.75 13.99 3.01
C CYS A 75 21.87 13.09 3.92
N PRO A 76 20.87 13.66 4.61
CA PRO A 76 19.96 12.85 5.44
C PRO A 76 19.00 12.00 4.61
N ALA A 77 18.61 10.86 5.19
CA ALA A 77 17.60 9.95 4.62
C ALA A 77 16.33 9.91 5.48
N TYR A 78 15.17 9.93 4.82
CA TYR A 78 13.86 9.92 5.47
C TYR A 78 12.91 8.91 4.85
N ILE A 79 11.88 8.54 5.62
CA ILE A 79 10.65 7.93 5.11
C ILE A 79 9.49 8.90 5.32
N ALA A 80 8.49 8.86 4.46
CA ALA A 80 7.30 9.69 4.56
C ALA A 80 6.03 8.84 4.51
N ASP A 81 5.11 9.09 5.45
CA ASP A 81 3.79 8.46 5.55
C ASP A 81 3.82 6.97 5.14
N PRO A 82 4.52 6.07 5.87
CA PRO A 82 4.68 4.67 5.49
C PRO A 82 3.34 3.94 5.44
N GLU A 83 3.30 2.77 4.79
CA GLU A 83 2.07 1.97 4.62
C GLU A 83 1.42 1.57 5.94
N VAL A 84 2.18 1.60 7.03
CA VAL A 84 1.79 1.26 8.39
C VAL A 84 1.36 2.46 9.22
N VAL A 85 1.07 3.60 8.57
CA VAL A 85 0.45 4.73 9.28
C VAL A 85 -0.82 4.25 9.97
N ASP A 86 -0.88 4.42 11.28
CA ASP A 86 -1.99 3.95 12.10
C ASP A 86 -2.55 5.09 12.95
N GLU A 87 -3.64 5.66 12.48
CA GLU A 87 -4.40 6.73 13.12
C GLU A 87 -5.86 6.32 13.34
N LEU A 88 -6.15 4.99 13.22
CA LEU A 88 -7.50 4.45 13.42
C LEU A 88 -8.05 4.85 14.79
N GLN A 89 -9.30 5.31 14.78
CA GLN A 89 -10.02 5.51 16.04
C GLN A 89 -10.34 4.15 16.70
N PRO A 90 -10.51 4.09 18.03
CA PRO A 90 -10.74 2.82 18.74
C PRO A 90 -11.89 1.99 18.15
N ALA A 91 -13.00 2.61 17.79
CA ALA A 91 -14.16 1.93 17.22
C ALA A 91 -13.86 1.29 15.85
N ALA A 92 -12.96 1.88 15.06
CA ALA A 92 -12.58 1.35 13.75
C ALA A 92 -11.70 0.10 13.83
N ARG A 93 -11.17 -0.25 15.01
CA ARG A 93 -10.35 -1.45 15.22
C ARG A 93 -11.17 -2.68 15.51
N LEU A 94 -12.39 -2.51 16.01
CA LEU A 94 -13.22 -3.61 16.46
C LEU A 94 -13.74 -4.45 15.29
N THR A 95 -13.73 -5.76 15.48
CA THR A 95 -14.45 -6.72 14.66
C THR A 95 -15.50 -7.44 15.48
N GLY A 96 -16.30 -8.30 14.87
CA GLY A 96 -17.24 -9.16 15.59
C GLY A 96 -16.59 -10.29 16.41
N ILE A 97 -15.26 -10.45 16.32
CA ILE A 97 -14.48 -11.49 17.03
C ILE A 97 -13.39 -10.77 17.83
N PRO A 98 -13.42 -10.82 19.18
CA PRO A 98 -12.48 -10.07 20.02
C PRO A 98 -11.00 -10.41 19.80
N GLU A 99 -10.68 -11.62 19.32
CA GLU A 99 -9.32 -12.07 19.01
C GLU A 99 -8.79 -11.52 17.70
N ILE A 100 -9.64 -10.87 16.89
CA ILE A 100 -9.29 -10.30 15.58
C ILE A 100 -9.50 -8.79 15.61
N GLU A 101 -8.43 -8.04 15.56
CA GLU A 101 -8.44 -6.59 15.47
C GLU A 101 -8.08 -6.14 14.04
N ARG A 102 -8.74 -5.07 13.56
CA ARG A 102 -8.39 -4.46 12.28
C ARG A 102 -7.05 -3.73 12.38
N ILE A 103 -6.24 -3.88 11.36
CA ILE A 103 -4.88 -3.32 11.27
C ILE A 103 -4.84 -2.32 10.12
N SER A 104 -4.29 -1.15 10.37
CA SER A 104 -4.08 -0.12 9.35
C SER A 104 -2.89 -0.48 8.46
N ILE A 105 -3.17 -0.86 7.21
CA ILE A 105 -2.18 -0.99 6.13
C ILE A 105 -2.82 -0.45 4.87
N PHE A 106 -2.35 0.71 4.38
CA PHE A 106 -2.97 1.36 3.24
C PHE A 106 -1.96 2.24 2.47
N HIS A 107 -2.41 2.86 1.39
CA HIS A 107 -1.57 3.73 0.56
C HIS A 107 -1.44 5.13 1.20
N ALA A 108 -0.89 5.20 2.42
CA ALA A 108 -0.86 6.38 3.27
C ALA A 108 -0.20 7.58 2.59
N LEU A 109 1.01 7.41 2.04
CA LEU A 109 1.76 8.48 1.38
C LEU A 109 0.92 9.15 0.29
N ASN A 110 0.36 8.38 -0.64
CA ASN A 110 -0.44 8.94 -1.72
C ASN A 110 -1.73 9.58 -1.20
N SER A 111 -2.44 8.91 -0.30
CA SER A 111 -3.72 9.40 0.24
C SER A 111 -3.55 10.72 0.97
N LYS A 112 -2.53 10.84 1.82
CA LYS A 112 -2.23 12.09 2.54
C LYS A 112 -1.67 13.18 1.61
N ALA A 113 -0.84 12.82 0.63
CA ALA A 113 -0.29 13.77 -0.33
C ALA A 113 -1.37 14.41 -1.20
N VAL A 114 -2.30 13.62 -1.76
CA VAL A 114 -3.41 14.16 -2.56
C VAL A 114 -4.38 14.98 -1.71
N SER A 115 -4.59 14.61 -0.44
CA SER A 115 -5.40 15.38 0.51
C SER A 115 -4.80 16.76 0.79
N ARG A 116 -3.48 16.81 1.06
CA ARG A 116 -2.75 18.08 1.24
C ARG A 116 -2.79 18.94 -0.03
N LYS A 117 -2.57 18.32 -1.20
CA LYS A 117 -2.64 19.02 -2.49
C LYS A 117 -4.03 19.58 -2.77
N TYR A 118 -5.08 18.81 -2.49
CA TYR A 118 -6.47 19.28 -2.62
C TYR A 118 -6.75 20.44 -1.66
N ALA A 119 -6.39 20.31 -0.37
CA ALA A 119 -6.57 21.36 0.61
C ALA A 119 -5.91 22.67 0.14
N ALA A 120 -4.66 22.63 -0.28
CA ALA A 120 -3.94 23.79 -0.80
C ALA A 120 -4.62 24.39 -2.04
N SER A 121 -5.19 23.60 -2.94
CA SER A 121 -5.89 24.08 -4.14
C SER A 121 -7.16 24.88 -3.84
N ILE A 122 -7.73 24.71 -2.65
CA ILE A 122 -8.92 25.47 -2.18
C ILE A 122 -8.57 26.47 -1.06
N GLY A 123 -7.28 26.78 -0.84
CA GLY A 123 -6.80 27.74 0.15
C GLY A 123 -7.00 27.30 1.60
N LYS A 124 -7.01 25.98 1.88
CA LYS A 124 -7.15 25.41 3.22
C LYS A 124 -5.95 24.54 3.60
N HIS A 125 -5.87 24.22 4.90
CA HIS A 125 -4.97 23.19 5.40
C HIS A 125 -5.71 21.83 5.47
N TYR A 126 -4.98 20.75 5.31
CA TYR A 126 -5.55 19.38 5.35
C TYR A 126 -6.21 19.09 6.71
N GLU A 127 -5.68 19.66 7.77
CA GLU A 127 -6.17 19.57 9.16
C GLU A 127 -7.53 20.27 9.39
N GLU A 128 -8.01 21.03 8.42
CA GLU A 128 -9.33 21.68 8.48
C GLU A 128 -10.42 20.86 7.80
N LEU A 129 -10.05 19.80 7.07
CA LEU A 129 -10.95 19.06 6.19
C LEU A 129 -11.34 17.69 6.72
N ASN A 130 -12.55 17.28 6.36
CA ASN A 130 -13.00 15.89 6.42
C ASN A 130 -13.17 15.39 4.99
N LEU A 131 -12.50 14.29 4.64
CA LEU A 131 -12.43 13.76 3.28
C LEU A 131 -12.67 12.25 3.29
N ILE A 132 -13.30 11.75 2.23
CA ILE A 132 -13.16 10.36 1.83
C ILE A 132 -12.14 10.31 0.70
N VAL A 133 -11.07 9.57 0.90
CA VAL A 133 -9.99 9.46 -0.08
C VAL A 133 -9.93 8.04 -0.60
N VAL A 134 -10.02 7.92 -1.93
CA VAL A 134 -9.99 6.64 -2.62
C VAL A 134 -8.72 6.55 -3.46
N HIS A 135 -7.86 5.60 -3.11
CA HIS A 135 -6.71 5.22 -3.93
C HIS A 135 -7.07 3.98 -4.74
N LEU A 136 -7.01 4.10 -6.06
CA LEU A 136 -7.26 3.01 -7.01
C LEU A 136 -5.95 2.62 -7.68
N GLY A 137 -5.49 1.40 -7.43
CA GLY A 137 -4.26 0.85 -7.98
C GLY A 137 -4.29 -0.68 -7.95
N GLY A 138 -3.14 -1.34 -7.93
CA GLY A 138 -3.05 -2.80 -7.76
C GLY A 138 -3.70 -3.32 -6.47
N GLY A 139 -3.73 -2.47 -5.43
CA GLY A 139 -4.62 -2.54 -4.27
C GLY A 139 -5.52 -1.30 -4.21
N ILE A 140 -6.63 -1.38 -3.47
CA ILE A 140 -7.57 -0.27 -3.28
C ILE A 140 -7.61 0.10 -1.79
N SER A 141 -7.49 1.41 -1.50
CA SER A 141 -7.69 1.96 -0.17
C SER A 141 -8.81 2.99 -0.20
N VAL A 142 -9.79 2.84 0.68
CA VAL A 142 -10.85 3.82 0.92
C VAL A 142 -10.73 4.29 2.36
N GLY A 143 -10.29 5.53 2.55
CA GLY A 143 -9.99 6.08 3.87
C GLY A 143 -10.90 7.24 4.24
N ALA A 144 -11.37 7.24 5.49
CA ALA A 144 -12.05 8.36 6.13
C ALA A 144 -10.98 9.25 6.80
N HIS A 145 -10.76 10.42 6.23
CA HIS A 145 -9.82 11.41 6.75
C HIS A 145 -10.57 12.46 7.55
N CYS A 146 -10.20 12.66 8.79
CA CYS A 146 -10.77 13.67 9.68
C CYS A 146 -9.66 14.56 10.22
N LYS A 147 -9.66 15.82 9.82
CA LYS A 147 -8.74 16.86 10.30
C LYS A 147 -7.28 16.41 10.30
N GLY A 148 -6.79 15.95 9.12
CA GLY A 148 -5.41 15.53 8.92
C GLY A 148 -5.08 14.09 9.33
N ARG A 149 -6.01 13.36 9.95
CA ARG A 149 -5.83 11.98 10.41
C ARG A 149 -6.71 11.00 9.63
N VAL A 150 -6.19 9.80 9.38
CA VAL A 150 -6.96 8.70 8.75
C VAL A 150 -7.59 7.86 9.86
N ILE A 151 -8.84 8.18 10.21
CA ILE A 151 -9.54 7.61 11.37
C ILE A 151 -10.19 6.25 11.10
N ASP A 152 -10.38 5.88 9.84
CA ASP A 152 -10.82 4.57 9.38
C ASP A 152 -10.33 4.34 7.95
N VAL A 153 -9.89 3.13 7.64
CA VAL A 153 -9.46 2.72 6.31
C VAL A 153 -9.46 1.19 6.22
N ASN A 154 -9.79 0.64 5.06
CA ASN A 154 -9.64 -0.79 4.83
C ASN A 154 -8.17 -1.21 4.73
N ASN A 155 -7.85 -2.41 5.20
CA ASN A 155 -6.55 -3.03 4.98
C ASN A 155 -6.42 -3.45 3.51
N ALA A 156 -5.73 -2.61 2.71
CA ALA A 156 -5.60 -2.79 1.27
C ALA A 156 -4.68 -3.96 0.86
N LEU A 157 -3.99 -4.59 1.83
CA LEU A 157 -3.04 -5.67 1.58
C LEU A 157 -3.62 -7.05 1.89
N ASN A 158 -4.43 -7.17 2.95
CA ASN A 158 -4.77 -8.45 3.56
C ASN A 158 -6.25 -8.86 3.44
N GLY A 159 -7.00 -8.32 2.50
CA GLY A 159 -8.35 -8.82 2.18
C GLY A 159 -9.48 -8.05 2.83
N GLU A 160 -9.35 -6.74 2.97
CA GLU A 160 -10.47 -5.85 3.32
C GLU A 160 -10.83 -4.94 2.15
N GLY A 161 -12.08 -4.50 2.10
CA GLY A 161 -12.58 -3.58 1.09
C GLY A 161 -12.93 -4.25 -0.24
N PRO A 162 -13.03 -3.49 -1.34
CA PRO A 162 -13.36 -4.04 -2.64
C PRO A 162 -12.22 -4.93 -3.17
N PHE A 163 -12.54 -5.92 -3.99
CA PHE A 163 -11.48 -6.60 -4.71
C PHE A 163 -10.84 -5.65 -5.73
N SER A 164 -9.59 -5.89 -6.05
CA SER A 164 -8.78 -4.99 -6.87
C SER A 164 -8.06 -5.78 -7.97
N PRO A 165 -7.24 -5.17 -8.82
CA PRO A 165 -6.48 -5.93 -9.82
C PRO A 165 -5.74 -7.17 -9.29
N GLU A 166 -5.22 -7.13 -8.05
CA GLU A 166 -4.39 -8.21 -7.51
C GLU A 166 -4.80 -8.68 -6.09
N ARG A 167 -5.91 -8.18 -5.55
CA ARG A 167 -6.37 -8.50 -4.18
C ARG A 167 -7.78 -9.04 -4.20
N ALA A 168 -8.03 -10.04 -3.36
CA ALA A 168 -9.35 -10.67 -3.26
C ALA A 168 -10.42 -9.75 -2.64
N GLY A 169 -10.02 -8.73 -1.89
CA GLY A 169 -10.97 -7.90 -1.14
C GLY A 169 -11.66 -8.67 0.00
N THR A 170 -12.78 -8.15 0.46
CA THR A 170 -13.61 -8.81 1.47
C THR A 170 -14.32 -10.02 0.85
N ILE A 171 -14.19 -11.17 1.50
CA ILE A 171 -14.83 -12.43 1.11
C ILE A 171 -15.63 -13.01 2.28
N PRO A 172 -16.66 -13.86 2.03
CA PRO A 172 -17.41 -14.52 3.09
C PRO A 172 -16.50 -15.34 4.00
N ALA A 173 -16.53 -15.05 5.31
CA ALA A 173 -15.56 -15.59 6.26
C ALA A 173 -15.72 -17.10 6.49
N ASP A 174 -16.95 -17.62 6.51
CA ASP A 174 -17.23 -19.05 6.67
C ASP A 174 -16.70 -19.87 5.49
N GLN A 175 -16.93 -19.40 4.26
CA GLN A 175 -16.41 -20.06 3.05
C GLN A 175 -14.87 -20.03 3.00
N LEU A 176 -14.26 -18.93 3.47
CA LEU A 176 -12.81 -18.88 3.60
C LEU A 176 -12.30 -19.89 4.63
N ALA A 177 -12.97 -20.01 5.77
CA ALA A 177 -12.63 -21.00 6.79
C ALA A 177 -12.74 -22.43 6.25
N GLU A 178 -13.85 -22.77 5.58
CA GLU A 178 -14.02 -24.07 4.92
C GLU A 178 -12.89 -24.35 3.91
N LEU A 179 -12.53 -23.36 3.09
CA LEU A 179 -11.44 -23.49 2.13
C LEU A 179 -10.09 -23.72 2.83
N CYS A 180 -9.81 -23.02 3.92
CA CYS A 180 -8.57 -23.18 4.71
C CYS A 180 -8.45 -24.59 5.31
N PHE A 181 -9.56 -25.17 5.78
CA PHE A 181 -9.58 -26.49 6.42
C PHE A 181 -9.89 -27.63 5.44
N SER A 182 -10.11 -27.35 4.15
CA SER A 182 -10.41 -28.38 3.12
C SER A 182 -9.24 -29.33 2.81
N GLY A 183 -8.03 -29.00 3.24
CA GLY A 183 -6.81 -29.72 2.88
C GLY A 183 -6.33 -29.50 1.43
N LYS A 184 -7.04 -28.70 0.63
CA LYS A 184 -6.70 -28.43 -0.79
C LYS A 184 -5.53 -27.46 -0.95
N TYR A 185 -5.36 -26.56 0.00
CA TYR A 185 -4.40 -25.46 -0.08
C TYR A 185 -3.59 -25.31 1.20
N THR A 186 -2.33 -24.97 1.06
CA THR A 186 -1.48 -24.56 2.18
C THR A 186 -1.77 -23.10 2.57
N LEU A 187 -1.44 -22.69 3.80
CA LEU A 187 -1.54 -21.32 4.25
C LEU A 187 -0.85 -20.32 3.27
N LYS A 188 0.31 -20.69 2.73
CA LYS A 188 1.04 -19.86 1.75
C LYS A 188 0.24 -19.65 0.46
N GLN A 189 -0.45 -20.69 -0.01
CA GLN A 189 -1.30 -20.61 -1.19
C GLN A 189 -2.54 -19.74 -0.92
N ILE A 190 -3.22 -19.93 0.22
CA ILE A 190 -4.36 -19.08 0.63
C ILE A 190 -3.93 -17.61 0.71
N LYS A 191 -2.84 -17.29 1.41
CA LYS A 191 -2.33 -15.91 1.48
C LYS A 191 -2.02 -15.32 0.09
N LYS A 192 -1.54 -16.13 -0.85
CA LYS A 192 -1.29 -15.70 -2.22
C LYS A 192 -2.57 -15.49 -3.03
N MET A 193 -3.65 -16.23 -2.75
CA MET A 193 -4.98 -15.98 -3.32
C MET A 193 -5.57 -14.68 -2.81
N LEU A 194 -5.36 -14.33 -1.52
CA LEU A 194 -5.80 -13.07 -0.95
C LEU A 194 -5.01 -11.88 -1.51
N ASN A 195 -3.70 -12.05 -1.73
CA ASN A 195 -2.78 -10.98 -2.11
C ASN A 195 -1.81 -11.44 -3.22
N GLY A 196 -1.95 -10.86 -4.41
CA GLY A 196 -1.09 -11.06 -5.58
C GLY A 196 -1.67 -11.97 -6.65
N LYS A 197 -2.67 -12.83 -6.32
CA LYS A 197 -3.38 -13.70 -7.27
C LYS A 197 -4.90 -13.65 -7.10
N GLY A 198 -5.41 -12.66 -6.37
CA GLY A 198 -6.84 -12.40 -6.23
C GLY A 198 -7.35 -11.37 -7.21
N GLY A 199 -8.61 -10.98 -7.07
CA GLY A 199 -9.25 -9.92 -7.84
C GLY A 199 -9.29 -10.18 -9.34
N LEU A 200 -9.04 -9.13 -10.15
CA LEU A 200 -9.08 -9.23 -11.61
C LEU A 200 -8.11 -10.30 -12.13
N THR A 201 -6.93 -10.42 -11.53
CA THR A 201 -5.96 -11.46 -11.88
C THR A 201 -6.53 -12.87 -11.73
N ALA A 202 -7.32 -13.13 -10.69
CA ALA A 202 -7.95 -14.44 -10.49
C ALA A 202 -9.04 -14.75 -11.51
N HIS A 203 -9.85 -13.74 -11.85
CA HIS A 203 -11.00 -13.90 -12.74
C HIS A 203 -10.62 -13.85 -14.22
N LEU A 204 -9.66 -12.99 -14.59
CA LEU A 204 -9.37 -12.64 -15.99
C LEU A 204 -7.95 -13.04 -16.43
N GLY A 205 -7.12 -13.55 -15.53
CA GLY A 205 -5.72 -13.90 -15.82
C GLY A 205 -4.80 -12.70 -16.07
N MET A 206 -5.30 -11.46 -15.87
CA MET A 206 -4.54 -10.21 -16.08
C MET A 206 -4.94 -9.14 -15.07
N ASN A 207 -4.06 -8.16 -14.88
CA ASN A 207 -4.24 -7.02 -13.99
C ASN A 207 -4.18 -5.66 -14.73
N ASP A 208 -4.08 -5.67 -16.06
CA ASP A 208 -4.09 -4.47 -16.89
C ASP A 208 -5.52 -3.92 -17.00
N VAL A 209 -5.85 -2.99 -16.09
CA VAL A 209 -7.19 -2.37 -16.00
C VAL A 209 -7.56 -1.61 -17.29
N VAL A 210 -6.60 -1.03 -18.00
CA VAL A 210 -6.88 -0.30 -19.26
C VAL A 210 -7.38 -1.28 -20.32
N THR A 211 -6.69 -2.39 -20.50
CA THR A 211 -7.12 -3.45 -21.43
C THR A 211 -8.45 -4.07 -21.00
N ILE A 212 -8.65 -4.33 -19.70
CA ILE A 212 -9.89 -4.89 -19.15
C ILE A 212 -11.06 -3.93 -19.41
N ALA A 213 -10.89 -2.64 -19.11
CA ALA A 213 -11.95 -1.62 -19.32
C ALA A 213 -12.33 -1.47 -20.80
N ARG A 214 -11.34 -1.51 -21.71
CA ARG A 214 -11.60 -1.50 -23.15
C ARG A 214 -12.44 -2.69 -23.58
N LYS A 215 -12.03 -3.93 -23.22
CA LYS A 215 -12.78 -5.16 -23.55
C LYS A 215 -14.18 -5.15 -22.96
N ALA A 216 -14.34 -4.70 -21.71
CA ALA A 216 -15.65 -4.56 -21.09
C ALA A 216 -16.54 -3.55 -21.83
N SER A 217 -15.99 -2.43 -22.30
CA SER A 217 -16.73 -1.43 -23.09
C SER A 217 -17.16 -1.94 -24.48
N GLU A 218 -16.41 -2.91 -25.02
CA GLU A 218 -16.73 -3.64 -26.27
C GLU A 218 -17.77 -4.75 -26.03
N GLY A 219 -18.19 -4.97 -24.77
CA GLY A 219 -19.19 -5.98 -24.39
C GLY A 219 -18.63 -7.39 -24.30
N GLU A 220 -17.30 -7.56 -24.26
CA GLU A 220 -16.68 -8.89 -24.14
C GLU A 220 -16.91 -9.46 -22.73
N GLU A 221 -17.47 -10.67 -22.66
CA GLU A 221 -17.50 -11.47 -21.43
C GLU A 221 -16.24 -12.36 -21.33
N PRO A 222 -15.72 -12.63 -20.10
CA PRO A 222 -16.23 -12.20 -18.77
C PRO A 222 -15.78 -10.81 -18.30
N TYR A 223 -15.09 -10.03 -19.14
CA TYR A 223 -14.50 -8.73 -18.74
C TYR A 223 -15.55 -7.75 -18.22
N LYS A 224 -16.68 -7.65 -18.93
CA LYS A 224 -17.78 -6.76 -18.55
C LYS A 224 -18.36 -7.17 -17.19
N GLY A 225 -18.75 -8.41 -17.01
CA GLY A 225 -19.37 -8.87 -15.76
C GLY A 225 -18.45 -8.75 -14.54
N VAL A 226 -17.14 -8.98 -14.72
CA VAL A 226 -16.15 -8.85 -13.63
C VAL A 226 -15.84 -7.40 -13.31
N LEU A 227 -15.86 -6.48 -14.29
CA LEU A 227 -15.62 -5.06 -14.05
C LEU A 227 -16.82 -4.37 -13.42
N ASP A 228 -18.04 -4.82 -13.74
CA ASP A 228 -19.29 -4.27 -13.19
C ASP A 228 -19.53 -4.71 -11.73
N ALA A 229 -18.84 -5.76 -11.24
CA ALA A 229 -18.95 -6.28 -9.88
C ALA A 229 -18.12 -5.50 -8.87
#